data_67eb4d3bf9adef7694c0f2b8fc6859a8
#
_entry.id   67eb4d3bf9adef7694c0f2b8fc6859a8
#
_cell.length_a   1.000
_cell.length_b   1.000
_cell.length_c   1.000
_cell.angle_alpha   90.00
_cell.angle_beta   90.00
_cell.angle_gamma   90.00
#
_symmetry.space_group_name_H-M   'P 1'
#
loop_
_entity.id
_entity.type
_entity.pdbx_description
1 polymer ?
#
loop_
_entity_poly.entity_id
_entity_poly.type
_entity_poly.pdbx_seq_one_letter_code
_entity_poly.pdbx_strand_id
1 'polypeptide(L)'
;LTLRTSIVGPELKANGEGLFHWFMHQEKQCLGYKTAIWGGVTTLELAKVVDYVIQNPITGLVQVSNGEGINKFDLLQLFKEIWHSGIEIVPVDKNGIDKSIARSQRLAYEVPSYKQMFIDLKQWMDGHISLYAANYPMEQGR
;
A
#
# COMPACT_ATOMS: atom_id res chain seq x y z
N LEU A 1 23.15 4.86 -0.46
CA LEU A 1 21.83 4.86 -1.09
C LEU A 1 20.77 5.27 -0.09
N THR A 2 19.89 6.20 -0.48
CA THR A 2 18.66 6.55 0.25
C THR A 2 17.45 6.26 -0.64
N LEU A 3 16.56 5.39 -0.19
CA LEU A 3 15.28 5.13 -0.86
C LEU A 3 14.22 6.04 -0.22
N ARG A 4 13.58 6.88 -1.03
CA ARG A 4 12.48 7.75 -0.62
C ARG A 4 11.17 7.24 -1.17
N THR A 5 10.22 6.94 -0.29
CA THR A 5 8.88 6.48 -0.65
C THR A 5 7.88 6.76 0.45
N SER A 6 6.60 6.54 0.17
CA SER A 6 5.56 6.27 1.18
C SER A 6 5.21 4.79 1.10
N ILE A 7 4.85 4.20 2.23
CA ILE A 7 4.51 2.79 2.30
C ILE A 7 3.09 2.58 2.82
N VAL A 8 2.48 1.50 2.36
CA VAL A 8 1.18 1.03 2.82
C VAL A 8 1.21 -0.49 2.96
N GLY A 9 0.66 -1.01 4.03
CA GLY A 9 0.61 -2.46 4.27
C GLY A 9 0.29 -2.82 5.71
N PRO A 10 0.29 -4.13 6.01
CA PRO A 10 -0.02 -4.62 7.34
C PRO A 10 1.08 -4.27 8.35
N GLU A 11 0.66 -4.10 9.58
CA GLU A 11 1.55 -3.89 10.73
C GLU A 11 1.47 -5.10 11.66
N LEU A 12 2.58 -5.48 12.27
CA LEU A 12 2.65 -6.63 13.18
C LEU A 12 2.28 -6.27 14.62
N LYS A 13 2.15 -4.99 14.94
CA LYS A 13 1.71 -4.51 16.26
C LYS A 13 0.19 -4.35 16.30
N ALA A 14 -0.41 -4.61 17.47
CA ALA A 14 -1.88 -4.56 17.65
C ALA A 14 -2.47 -3.15 17.48
N ASN A 15 -1.71 -2.10 17.81
CA ASN A 15 -2.11 -0.70 17.71
C ASN A 15 -1.44 -0.01 16.51
N GLY A 16 -1.56 -0.57 15.33
CA GLY A 16 -1.06 0.02 14.09
C GLY A 16 -1.70 1.36 13.77
N GLU A 17 -0.96 2.22 13.09
CA GLU A 17 -1.37 3.61 12.77
C GLU A 17 -1.52 3.86 11.27
N GLY A 18 -1.04 2.93 10.44
CA GLY A 18 -1.04 3.06 8.99
C GLY A 18 -2.43 2.95 8.36
N LEU A 19 -2.57 3.48 7.15
CA LEU A 19 -3.84 3.55 6.43
C LEU A 19 -4.48 2.18 6.23
N PHE A 20 -3.68 1.16 5.87
CA PHE A 20 -4.19 -0.20 5.69
C PHE A 20 -4.74 -0.78 6.98
N HIS A 21 -3.98 -0.63 8.08
CA HIS A 21 -4.41 -1.09 9.39
C HIS A 21 -5.70 -0.38 9.82
N TRP A 22 -5.77 0.94 9.68
CA TRP A 22 -6.97 1.72 9.98
C TRP A 22 -8.17 1.24 9.15
N PHE A 23 -8.02 1.02 7.85
CA PHE A 23 -9.11 0.57 6.97
C PHE A 23 -9.63 -0.80 7.36
N MET A 24 -8.75 -1.76 7.63
CA MET A 24 -9.13 -3.14 7.99
C MET A 24 -9.87 -3.26 9.33
N HIS A 25 -9.85 -2.20 10.16
CA HIS A 25 -10.56 -2.14 11.44
C HIS A 25 -11.80 -1.24 11.40
N GLN A 26 -12.22 -0.76 10.23
CA GLN A 26 -13.51 -0.09 10.09
C GLN A 26 -14.64 -1.11 10.08
N GLU A 27 -15.81 -0.74 10.67
CA GLU A 27 -16.91 -1.70 10.83
C GLU A 27 -18.05 -1.50 9.83
N LYS A 28 -18.45 -0.27 9.55
CA LYS A 28 -19.63 0.03 8.72
C LYS A 28 -19.30 0.87 7.51
N GLN A 29 -18.75 2.04 7.75
CA GLN A 29 -18.40 2.98 6.69
C GLN A 29 -17.16 3.78 7.06
N CYS A 30 -16.49 4.29 6.04
CA CYS A 30 -15.39 5.24 6.20
C CYS A 30 -15.40 6.30 5.10
N LEU A 31 -14.67 7.39 5.32
CA LEU A 31 -14.57 8.47 4.34
C LEU A 31 -13.39 8.20 3.39
N GLY A 32 -13.64 8.34 2.09
CA GLY A 32 -12.64 8.29 1.04
C GLY A 32 -12.44 9.66 0.37
N TYR A 33 -11.27 10.25 0.54
CA TYR A 33 -10.96 11.58 0.03
C TYR A 33 -10.52 11.52 -1.44
N LYS A 34 -11.32 12.09 -2.34
CA LYS A 34 -11.04 12.14 -3.79
C LYS A 34 -9.92 13.10 -4.17
N THR A 35 -9.70 14.12 -3.36
CA THR A 35 -8.71 15.18 -3.64
C THR A 35 -7.39 14.98 -2.88
N ALA A 36 -7.30 14.00 -1.98
CA ALA A 36 -6.07 13.64 -1.28
C ALA A 36 -5.33 12.57 -2.09
N ILE A 37 -4.27 12.98 -2.77
CA ILE A 37 -3.48 12.10 -3.64
C ILE A 37 -2.31 11.50 -2.85
N TRP A 38 -2.14 10.20 -2.97
CA TRP A 38 -1.04 9.43 -2.41
C TRP A 38 -0.19 8.84 -3.53
N GLY A 39 1.10 8.63 -3.25
CA GLY A 39 2.00 7.89 -4.12
C GLY A 39 3.03 7.16 -3.28
N GLY A 40 3.28 5.91 -3.64
CA GLY A 40 4.21 5.06 -2.90
C GLY A 40 4.09 3.61 -3.31
N VAL A 41 4.47 2.71 -2.42
CA VAL A 41 4.49 1.26 -2.66
C VAL A 41 3.95 0.50 -1.45
N THR A 42 3.62 -0.78 -1.63
CA THR A 42 3.34 -1.66 -0.50
C THR A 42 4.63 -2.00 0.25
N THR A 43 4.49 -2.40 1.51
CA THR A 43 5.63 -2.88 2.31
C THR A 43 6.34 -4.06 1.64
N LEU A 44 5.59 -4.97 1.01
CA LEU A 44 6.14 -6.08 0.24
C LEU A 44 6.92 -5.59 -0.99
N GLU A 45 6.37 -4.64 -1.72
CA GLU A 45 7.03 -4.10 -2.91
C GLU A 45 8.32 -3.35 -2.56
N LEU A 46 8.32 -2.62 -1.45
CA LEU A 46 9.56 -2.01 -0.95
C LEU A 46 10.62 -3.08 -0.63
N ALA A 47 10.24 -4.20 -0.04
CA ALA A 47 11.18 -5.31 0.21
C ALA A 47 11.78 -5.87 -1.08
N LYS A 48 10.96 -6.03 -2.14
CA LYS A 48 11.45 -6.45 -3.48
C LYS A 48 12.44 -5.43 -4.06
N VAL A 49 12.14 -4.13 -3.94
CA VAL A 49 13.06 -3.08 -4.39
C VAL A 49 14.37 -3.09 -3.61
N VAL A 50 14.31 -3.31 -2.29
CA VAL A 50 15.53 -3.44 -1.46
C VAL A 50 16.38 -4.62 -1.91
N ASP A 51 15.79 -5.79 -2.15
CA ASP A 51 16.51 -6.94 -2.69
C ASP A 51 17.15 -6.63 -4.06
N TYR A 52 16.39 -5.98 -4.94
CA TYR A 52 16.89 -5.57 -6.25
C TYR A 52 18.13 -4.66 -6.16
N VAL A 53 18.10 -3.62 -5.30
CA VAL A 53 19.22 -2.67 -5.22
C VAL A 53 20.43 -3.24 -4.47
N ILE A 54 20.27 -4.28 -3.66
CA ILE A 54 21.38 -5.04 -3.10
C ILE A 54 22.13 -5.77 -4.21
N GLN A 55 21.41 -6.35 -5.16
CA GLN A 55 21.98 -7.08 -6.30
C GLN A 55 22.46 -6.15 -7.42
N ASN A 56 21.88 -4.96 -7.53
CA ASN A 56 22.18 -3.93 -8.54
C ASN A 56 22.53 -2.61 -7.86
N PRO A 57 23.73 -2.46 -7.29
CA PRO A 57 24.08 -1.32 -6.45
C PRO A 57 23.97 0.02 -7.17
N ILE A 58 23.24 0.94 -6.58
CA ILE A 58 23.12 2.35 -6.97
C ILE A 58 23.39 3.24 -5.77
N THR A 59 23.71 4.50 -5.99
CA THR A 59 24.04 5.45 -4.92
C THR A 59 23.16 6.69 -4.96
N GLY A 60 23.15 7.45 -3.87
CA GLY A 60 22.43 8.71 -3.75
C GLY A 60 20.95 8.55 -3.39
N LEU A 61 20.16 9.58 -3.67
CA LEU A 61 18.71 9.58 -3.40
C LEU A 61 17.94 9.03 -4.60
N VAL A 62 17.09 8.03 -4.33
CA VAL A 62 16.23 7.37 -5.32
C VAL A 62 14.80 7.32 -4.82
N GLN A 63 13.87 7.85 -5.59
CA GLN A 63 12.45 7.76 -5.31
C GLN A 63 11.89 6.43 -5.81
N VAL A 64 11.11 5.76 -4.95
CA VAL A 64 10.47 4.47 -5.25
C VAL A 64 8.98 4.67 -5.36
N SER A 65 8.45 4.63 -6.56
CA SER A 65 7.04 4.66 -6.90
C SER A 65 6.82 4.19 -8.34
N ASN A 66 5.58 3.89 -8.72
CA ASN A 66 5.22 3.63 -10.10
C ASN A 66 5.11 4.92 -10.95
N GLY A 67 5.25 6.10 -10.33
CA GLY A 67 5.14 7.40 -10.98
C GLY A 67 3.71 7.93 -11.09
N GLU A 68 2.72 7.18 -10.62
CA GLU A 68 1.31 7.56 -10.64
C GLU A 68 0.85 7.95 -9.23
N GLY A 69 -0.01 8.96 -9.15
CA GLY A 69 -0.74 9.26 -7.93
C GLY A 69 -2.08 8.50 -7.91
N ILE A 70 -2.53 8.14 -6.72
CA ILE A 70 -3.88 7.59 -6.52
C ILE A 70 -4.58 8.38 -5.41
N ASN A 71 -5.84 8.79 -5.63
CA ASN A 71 -6.58 9.42 -4.55
C ASN A 71 -6.98 8.39 -3.49
N LYS A 72 -7.19 8.86 -2.26
CA LYS A 72 -7.47 7.94 -1.14
C LYS A 72 -8.80 7.19 -1.29
N PHE A 73 -9.79 7.75 -1.98
CA PHE A 73 -11.03 7.05 -2.25
C PHE A 73 -10.77 5.80 -3.12
N ASP A 74 -10.07 5.95 -4.25
CA ASP A 74 -9.75 4.84 -5.14
C ASP A 74 -8.81 3.83 -4.48
N LEU A 75 -7.86 4.31 -3.67
CA LEU A 75 -6.97 3.44 -2.88
C LEU A 75 -7.76 2.53 -1.92
N LEU A 76 -8.73 3.10 -1.20
CA LEU A 76 -9.61 2.33 -0.29
C LEU A 76 -10.55 1.39 -1.07
N GLN A 77 -11.00 1.76 -2.26
CA GLN A 77 -11.78 0.88 -3.13
C GLN A 77 -10.96 -0.35 -3.56
N LEU A 78 -9.68 -0.20 -3.84
CA LEU A 78 -8.79 -1.35 -4.11
C LEU A 78 -8.65 -2.26 -2.88
N PHE A 79 -8.52 -1.72 -1.68
CA PHE A 79 -8.52 -2.53 -0.47
C PHE A 79 -9.83 -3.30 -0.31
N LYS A 80 -10.96 -2.61 -0.50
CA LYS A 80 -12.29 -3.22 -0.43
C LYS A 80 -12.44 -4.38 -1.42
N GLU A 81 -12.02 -4.18 -2.67
CA GLU A 81 -12.10 -5.18 -3.73
C GLU A 81 -11.23 -6.40 -3.40
N ILE A 82 -9.98 -6.18 -3.03
CA ILE A 82 -8.98 -7.26 -2.89
C ILE A 82 -9.16 -8.05 -1.60
N TRP A 83 -9.53 -7.39 -0.50
CA TRP A 83 -9.80 -8.06 0.79
C TRP A 83 -11.27 -8.37 1.04
N HIS A 84 -12.13 -8.19 0.02
CA HIS A 84 -13.57 -8.47 0.08
C HIS A 84 -14.28 -7.83 1.27
N SER A 85 -13.86 -6.61 1.63
CA SER A 85 -14.47 -5.87 2.74
C SER A 85 -15.90 -5.42 2.43
N GLY A 86 -16.80 -5.59 3.40
CA GLY A 86 -18.18 -5.07 3.30
C GLY A 86 -18.34 -3.58 3.63
N ILE A 87 -17.25 -2.87 3.90
CA ILE A 87 -17.26 -1.47 4.33
C ILE A 87 -17.76 -0.56 3.19
N GLU A 88 -18.66 0.35 3.52
CA GLU A 88 -19.06 1.43 2.62
C GLU A 88 -18.00 2.54 2.63
N ILE A 89 -17.54 2.96 1.45
CA ILE A 89 -16.59 4.05 1.30
C ILE A 89 -17.34 5.27 0.76
N VAL A 90 -17.51 6.27 1.61
CA VAL A 90 -18.23 7.49 1.26
C VAL A 90 -17.26 8.49 0.63
N PRO A 91 -17.47 8.91 -0.63
CA PRO A 91 -16.58 9.84 -1.29
C PRO A 91 -16.69 11.25 -0.67
N VAL A 92 -15.54 11.92 -0.53
CA VAL A 92 -15.45 13.28 0.00
C VAL A 92 -14.52 14.13 -0.85
N ASP A 93 -15.00 15.30 -1.25
CA ASP A 93 -14.26 16.29 -2.04
C ASP A 93 -13.78 17.46 -1.14
N LYS A 94 -12.90 17.18 -0.18
CA LYS A 94 -12.38 18.19 0.75
C LYS A 94 -10.87 18.08 0.93
N ASN A 95 -10.22 19.24 1.04
CA ASN A 95 -8.87 19.42 1.64
C ASN A 95 -7.82 18.44 1.12
N GLY A 96 -7.75 18.27 -0.21
CA GLY A 96 -6.78 17.39 -0.82
C GLY A 96 -5.38 17.99 -0.82
N ILE A 97 -4.42 17.21 -0.35
CA ILE A 97 -2.99 17.46 -0.54
C ILE A 97 -2.48 16.40 -1.51
N ASP A 98 -1.74 16.83 -2.51
CA ASP A 98 -1.03 15.92 -3.41
C ASP A 98 0.30 15.51 -2.77
N LYS A 99 0.39 14.24 -2.40
CA LYS A 99 1.59 13.58 -1.86
C LYS A 99 2.11 12.50 -2.82
N SER A 100 1.82 12.63 -4.09
CA SER A 100 2.37 11.74 -5.11
C SER A 100 3.90 11.83 -5.15
N ILE A 101 4.52 10.73 -5.57
CA ILE A 101 5.97 10.63 -5.69
C ILE A 101 6.30 10.29 -7.13
N ALA A 102 7.10 11.12 -7.77
CA ALA A 102 7.57 10.86 -9.13
C ALA A 102 8.49 9.63 -9.17
N ARG A 103 8.42 8.86 -10.25
CA ARG A 103 9.34 7.74 -10.48
C ARG A 103 10.75 8.24 -10.72
N SER A 104 11.73 7.65 -10.07
CA SER A 104 13.13 7.90 -10.37
C SER A 104 13.58 7.16 -11.65
N GLN A 105 14.13 7.89 -12.61
CA GLN A 105 14.72 7.30 -13.82
C GLN A 105 16.00 6.50 -13.54
N ARG A 106 16.62 6.70 -12.38
CA ARG A 106 17.85 5.99 -11.96
C ARG A 106 17.57 4.59 -11.45
N LEU A 107 16.32 4.26 -11.14
CA LEU A 107 15.90 2.93 -10.71
C LEU A 107 15.38 2.17 -11.93
N ALA A 108 16.13 1.18 -12.37
CA ALA A 108 15.73 0.34 -13.50
C ALA A 108 14.63 -0.68 -13.14
N TYR A 109 14.33 -0.86 -11.84
CA TYR A 109 13.23 -1.70 -11.37
C TYR A 109 11.88 -1.07 -11.74
N GLU A 110 10.99 -1.86 -12.33
CA GLU A 110 9.63 -1.44 -12.64
C GLU A 110 8.68 -1.73 -11.48
N VAL A 111 8.23 -0.67 -10.81
CA VAL A 111 7.21 -0.76 -9.77
C VAL A 111 5.86 -1.01 -10.43
N PRO A 112 5.11 -2.07 -10.05
CA PRO A 112 3.83 -2.42 -10.66
C PRO A 112 2.72 -1.39 -10.38
N SER A 113 1.54 -1.60 -11.01
CA SER A 113 0.33 -0.85 -10.67
C SER A 113 -0.06 -1.08 -9.21
N TYR A 114 -0.82 -0.15 -8.63
CA TYR A 114 -1.34 -0.30 -7.27
C TYR A 114 -2.15 -1.58 -7.09
N LYS A 115 -3.03 -1.89 -8.05
CA LYS A 115 -3.81 -3.13 -8.00
C LYS A 115 -2.92 -4.37 -7.93
N GLN A 116 -1.87 -4.44 -8.75
CA GLN A 116 -0.96 -5.58 -8.74
C GLN A 116 -0.18 -5.67 -7.43
N MET A 117 0.33 -4.53 -6.91
CA MET A 117 1.01 -4.51 -5.61
C MET A 117 0.12 -5.02 -4.47
N PHE A 118 -1.18 -4.70 -4.47
CA PHE A 118 -2.11 -5.18 -3.45
C PHE A 118 -2.50 -6.64 -3.62
N ILE A 119 -2.63 -7.12 -4.85
CA ILE A 119 -2.82 -8.56 -5.12
C ILE A 119 -1.62 -9.36 -4.59
N ASP A 120 -0.40 -8.92 -4.90
CA ASP A 120 0.82 -9.57 -4.42
C ASP A 120 0.90 -9.55 -2.89
N LEU A 121 0.55 -8.42 -2.28
CA LEU A 121 0.54 -8.27 -0.83
C LEU A 121 -0.47 -9.22 -0.17
N LYS A 122 -1.69 -9.32 -0.73
CA LYS A 122 -2.69 -10.26 -0.23
C LYS A 122 -2.21 -11.70 -0.33
N GLN A 123 -1.65 -12.10 -1.46
CA GLN A 123 -1.08 -13.45 -1.64
C GLN A 123 0.04 -13.72 -0.61
N TRP A 124 0.89 -12.75 -0.36
CA TRP A 124 1.92 -12.84 0.68
C TRP A 124 1.30 -13.05 2.06
N MET A 125 0.31 -12.25 2.43
CA MET A 125 -0.39 -12.36 3.71
C MET A 125 -1.06 -13.73 3.87
N ASP A 126 -1.75 -14.21 2.83
CA ASP A 126 -2.42 -15.50 2.83
C ASP A 126 -1.42 -16.68 2.98
N GLY A 127 -0.22 -16.53 2.45
CA GLY A 127 0.87 -17.49 2.63
C GLY A 127 1.57 -17.42 3.99
N HIS A 128 1.29 -16.38 4.79
CA HIS A 128 1.94 -16.12 6.07
C HIS A 128 0.94 -15.81 7.18
N ILE A 129 -0.16 -16.56 7.24
CA ILE A 129 -1.29 -16.31 8.16
C ILE A 129 -0.85 -16.15 9.61
N SER A 130 0.11 -16.93 10.06
CA SER A 130 0.61 -16.87 11.44
C SER A 130 1.17 -15.51 11.85
N LEU A 131 1.65 -14.71 10.89
CA LEU A 131 2.16 -13.37 11.15
C LEU A 131 1.05 -12.33 11.29
N TYR A 132 -0.09 -12.54 10.64
CA TYR A 132 -1.10 -11.49 10.45
C TYR A 132 -2.43 -11.77 11.15
N ALA A 133 -2.76 -13.03 11.43
CA ALA A 133 -4.06 -13.43 11.96
C ALA A 133 -4.44 -12.78 13.30
N ALA A 134 -3.45 -12.36 14.09
CA ALA A 134 -3.71 -11.65 15.34
C ALA A 134 -4.30 -10.23 15.15
N ASN A 135 -3.99 -9.60 14.01
CA ASN A 135 -4.33 -8.20 13.76
C ASN A 135 -5.28 -8.00 12.57
N TYR A 136 -5.46 -9.02 11.73
CA TYR A 136 -6.28 -8.92 10.52
C TYR A 136 -7.19 -10.12 10.35
N PRO A 137 -8.43 -9.94 9.85
CA PRO A 137 -9.27 -11.04 9.46
C PRO A 137 -8.63 -11.75 8.25
N MET A 138 -8.17 -12.97 8.46
CA MET A 138 -7.61 -13.80 7.40
C MET A 138 -8.63 -14.88 7.04
N GLU A 139 -8.93 -15.02 5.75
CA GLU A 139 -9.72 -16.16 5.29
C GLU A 139 -8.87 -17.43 5.51
N GLN A 140 -9.30 -18.26 6.45
CA GLN A 140 -8.73 -19.59 6.57
C GLN A 140 -9.11 -20.34 5.28
N GLY A 141 -8.10 -20.72 4.50
CA GLY A 141 -8.28 -21.43 3.26
C GLY A 141 -9.25 -22.60 3.43
N ARG A 142 -10.27 -22.62 2.59
CA ARG A 142 -11.17 -23.78 2.44
C ARG A 142 -10.43 -24.91 1.78
#